data_f642e6d800beb3a35505a19b5469d7ec
#
_entry.id   f642e6d800beb3a35505a19b5469d7ec
#
_cell.length_a   1.000
_cell.length_b   1.000
_cell.length_c   1.000
_cell.angle_alpha   90.00
_cell.angle_beta   90.00
_cell.angle_gamma   90.00
#
_symmetry.space_group_name_H-M   'P 1'
#
loop_
_entity.id
_entity.type
_entity.pdbx_description
1 polymer ?
#
loop_
_entity_poly.entity_id
_entity_poly.type
_entity_poly.pdbx_seq_one_letter_code
_entity_poly.pdbx_strand_id
1 'polypeptide(L)'
;MAFPKRLVGRLRARKAQLALAVRVTVAAFAALSISMALHLMLPLWAVLTSLIVTQMSVGRSLKATRDYMFGTIGGAVYGGAIAILIPHSGEPELLALLVLAVAPLAFIASINPSLNTATVTAVIVLLVPAMSHASPLASAVDRVLEVAVGACTGLLVSFVVLPSRAHSQLRISAAQTLELIAAALAELLAGLSRGRDTDALHRIQDGIGAALVGLNATGAEAERERTAHLASGPDTGPLLRTILRLRHDVVMIGRASVVPLSSDLQARLAAPMAEVSGSIVGYLRSTAAALRSGASPPQIAPIFAAGATYAAEVAAVRNDGLTRGLSGEAAERFFALGFSIEQMRQNLIDLERCVAEWSDTPPPAAPPRAEA
;
A
#
# COMPACT_ATOMS: atom_id res chain seq x y z
N MET A 1 -15.19 16.79 -31.59
CA MET A 1 -15.93 16.31 -30.38
C MET A 1 -15.28 15.10 -29.64
N ALA A 2 -13.97 14.84 -29.77
CA ALA A 2 -13.28 13.70 -29.09
C ALA A 2 -12.62 14.05 -27.75
N PHE A 3 -12.47 15.33 -27.43
CA PHE A 3 -11.80 15.81 -26.22
C PHE A 3 -12.49 15.43 -24.89
N PRO A 4 -13.85 15.49 -24.76
CA PRO A 4 -14.51 15.20 -23.49
C PRO A 4 -14.48 13.72 -23.12
N LYS A 5 -14.51 12.78 -24.07
CA LYS A 5 -14.50 11.33 -23.78
C LYS A 5 -13.15 10.85 -23.21
N ARG A 6 -12.04 11.39 -23.69
CA ARG A 6 -10.69 11.07 -23.15
C ARG A 6 -10.48 11.66 -21.76
N LEU A 7 -11.01 12.85 -21.50
CA LEU A 7 -10.94 13.48 -20.17
C LEU A 7 -11.77 12.69 -19.14
N VAL A 8 -13.00 12.32 -19.50
CA VAL A 8 -13.88 11.49 -18.64
C VAL A 8 -13.26 10.12 -18.34
N GLY A 9 -12.62 9.49 -19.34
CA GLY A 9 -11.90 8.23 -19.13
C GLY A 9 -10.72 8.38 -18.16
N ARG A 10 -9.93 9.45 -18.29
CA ARG A 10 -8.83 9.77 -17.37
C ARG A 10 -9.33 10.11 -15.96
N LEU A 11 -10.44 10.83 -15.83
CA LEU A 11 -11.06 11.15 -14.55
C LEU A 11 -11.63 9.89 -13.88
N ARG A 12 -12.26 8.98 -14.63
CA ARG A 12 -12.71 7.70 -14.10
C ARG A 12 -11.57 6.82 -13.59
N ALA A 13 -10.42 6.86 -14.26
CA ALA A 13 -9.22 6.16 -13.80
C ALA A 13 -8.62 6.75 -12.51
N ARG A 14 -9.02 7.99 -12.13
CA ARG A 14 -8.52 8.73 -10.97
C ARG A 14 -9.60 8.98 -9.91
N LYS A 15 -10.56 8.07 -9.78
CA LYS A 15 -11.68 8.21 -8.83
C LYS A 15 -11.23 8.49 -7.38
N ALA A 16 -10.15 7.85 -6.92
CA ALA A 16 -9.63 8.04 -5.56
C ALA A 16 -9.10 9.47 -5.34
N GLN A 17 -8.41 10.04 -6.34
CA GLN A 17 -7.90 11.41 -6.28
C GLN A 17 -9.05 12.43 -6.33
N LEU A 18 -10.09 12.18 -7.14
CA LEU A 18 -11.28 13.02 -7.18
C LEU A 18 -12.04 12.98 -5.85
N ALA A 19 -12.21 11.79 -5.25
CA ALA A 19 -12.83 11.65 -3.94
C ALA A 19 -12.05 12.39 -2.85
N LEU A 20 -10.71 12.35 -2.90
CA LEU A 20 -9.88 13.15 -2.00
C LEU A 20 -10.09 14.65 -2.21
N ALA A 21 -10.07 15.13 -3.46
CA ALA A 21 -10.27 16.55 -3.77
C ALA A 21 -11.60 17.05 -3.22
N VAL A 22 -12.69 16.30 -3.42
CA VAL A 22 -14.01 16.63 -2.87
C VAL A 22 -13.97 16.66 -1.35
N ARG A 23 -13.40 15.65 -0.70
CA ARG A 23 -13.27 15.62 0.77
C ARG A 23 -12.50 16.81 1.32
N VAL A 24 -11.34 17.12 0.73
CA VAL A 24 -10.49 18.25 1.14
C VAL A 24 -11.24 19.56 1.00
N THR A 25 -11.96 19.77 -0.11
CA THR A 25 -12.76 20.97 -0.34
C THR A 25 -13.90 21.12 0.68
N VAL A 26 -14.65 20.02 0.91
CA VAL A 26 -15.74 20.02 1.89
C VAL A 26 -15.22 20.23 3.32
N ALA A 27 -14.08 19.61 3.68
CA ALA A 27 -13.45 19.78 4.98
C ALA A 27 -13.01 21.24 5.22
N ALA A 28 -12.38 21.85 4.22
CA ALA A 28 -11.96 23.25 4.30
C ALA A 28 -13.15 24.21 4.47
N PHE A 29 -14.19 24.02 3.66
CA PHE A 29 -15.41 24.83 3.74
C PHE A 29 -16.10 24.66 5.10
N ALA A 30 -16.29 23.42 5.56
CA ALA A 30 -16.92 23.14 6.85
C ALA A 30 -16.09 23.69 8.02
N ALA A 31 -14.76 23.53 8.00
CA ALA A 31 -13.86 24.05 9.03
C ALA A 31 -13.93 25.58 9.12
N LEU A 32 -13.96 26.28 7.96
CA LEU A 32 -14.13 27.72 7.93
C LEU A 32 -15.48 28.14 8.52
N SER A 33 -16.58 27.51 8.07
CA SER A 33 -17.93 27.85 8.52
C SER A 33 -18.09 27.63 10.03
N ILE A 34 -17.61 26.50 10.56
CA ILE A 34 -17.65 26.19 12.00
C ILE A 34 -16.79 27.19 12.80
N SER A 35 -15.59 27.49 12.32
CA SER A 35 -14.69 28.43 13.00
C SER A 35 -15.28 29.85 13.08
N MET A 36 -15.93 30.29 12.00
CA MET A 36 -16.63 31.58 11.98
C MET A 36 -17.83 31.59 12.92
N ALA A 37 -18.63 30.50 12.96
CA ALA A 37 -19.76 30.37 13.87
C ALA A 37 -19.36 30.33 15.35
N LEU A 38 -18.16 29.77 15.64
CA LEU A 38 -17.59 29.73 16.99
C LEU A 38 -16.81 31.01 17.35
N HIS A 39 -16.74 32.00 16.45
CA HIS A 39 -15.97 33.24 16.62
C HIS A 39 -14.51 33.01 17.01
N LEU A 40 -13.86 32.01 16.43
CA LEU A 40 -12.44 31.74 16.68
C LEU A 40 -11.58 32.91 16.16
N MET A 41 -10.48 33.19 16.85
CA MET A 41 -9.65 34.36 16.58
C MET A 41 -8.99 34.31 15.19
N LEU A 42 -8.50 33.13 14.78
CA LEU A 42 -7.85 32.91 13.49
C LEU A 42 -8.39 31.67 12.78
N PRO A 43 -9.56 31.75 12.12
CA PRO A 43 -10.18 30.61 11.40
C PRO A 43 -9.24 29.93 10.38
N LEU A 44 -8.21 30.63 9.91
CA LEU A 44 -7.19 30.13 9.00
C LEU A 44 -6.58 28.82 9.49
N TRP A 45 -6.28 28.73 10.79
CA TRP A 45 -5.60 27.54 11.34
C TRP A 45 -6.50 26.31 11.38
N ALA A 46 -7.79 26.47 11.62
CA ALA A 46 -8.74 25.37 11.53
C ALA A 46 -8.85 24.86 10.09
N VAL A 47 -8.90 25.76 9.11
CA VAL A 47 -8.91 25.39 7.69
C VAL A 47 -7.63 24.64 7.32
N LEU A 48 -6.44 25.18 7.63
CA LEU A 48 -5.17 24.51 7.33
C LEU A 48 -5.07 23.14 7.98
N THR A 49 -5.50 23.01 9.25
CA THR A 49 -5.52 21.74 9.95
C THR A 49 -6.44 20.75 9.25
N SER A 50 -7.65 21.16 8.86
CA SER A 50 -8.60 20.29 8.16
C SER A 50 -8.03 19.76 6.83
N LEU A 51 -7.27 20.59 6.09
CA LEU A 51 -6.58 20.19 4.86
C LEU A 51 -5.50 19.13 5.13
N ILE A 52 -4.70 19.34 6.19
CA ILE A 52 -3.58 18.45 6.53
C ILE A 52 -4.08 17.08 7.03
N VAL A 53 -5.13 17.05 7.85
CA VAL A 53 -5.64 15.79 8.43
C VAL A 53 -6.55 15.00 7.48
N THR A 54 -7.08 15.64 6.43
CA THR A 54 -7.88 14.96 5.41
C THR A 54 -6.98 14.23 4.42
N GLN A 55 -6.90 12.91 4.56
CA GLN A 55 -5.98 12.05 3.82
C GLN A 55 -6.72 11.11 2.84
N MET A 56 -5.94 10.36 2.04
CA MET A 56 -6.47 9.41 1.05
C MET A 56 -7.37 8.32 1.65
N SER A 57 -7.10 7.87 2.87
CA SER A 57 -7.90 6.88 3.59
C SER A 57 -8.32 7.39 4.97
N VAL A 58 -9.39 6.81 5.51
CA VAL A 58 -9.90 7.12 6.85
C VAL A 58 -8.83 6.82 7.92
N GLY A 59 -8.12 5.69 7.79
CA GLY A 59 -7.05 5.31 8.71
C GLY A 59 -5.87 6.29 8.71
N ARG A 60 -5.51 6.85 7.55
CA ARG A 60 -4.50 7.92 7.46
C ARG A 60 -4.99 9.21 8.09
N SER A 61 -6.25 9.57 7.84
CA SER A 61 -6.84 10.78 8.45
C SER A 61 -6.86 10.67 9.97
N LEU A 62 -7.24 9.51 10.53
CA LEU A 62 -7.20 9.28 11.97
C LEU A 62 -5.79 9.40 12.54
N LYS A 63 -4.80 8.78 11.88
CA LYS A 63 -3.40 8.90 12.29
C LYS A 63 -2.92 10.35 12.24
N ALA A 64 -3.20 11.04 11.13
CA ALA A 64 -2.81 12.45 10.96
C ALA A 64 -3.46 13.35 12.02
N THR A 65 -4.75 13.15 12.31
CA THR A 65 -5.48 13.85 13.36
C THR A 65 -4.81 13.67 14.73
N ARG A 66 -4.54 12.41 15.10
CA ARG A 66 -3.88 12.09 16.37
C ARG A 66 -2.50 12.74 16.46
N ASP A 67 -1.66 12.54 15.47
CA ASP A 67 -0.29 13.02 15.47
C ASP A 67 -0.26 14.57 15.49
N TYR A 68 -1.17 15.22 14.74
CA TYR A 68 -1.30 16.67 14.72
C TYR A 68 -1.78 17.24 16.05
N MET A 69 -2.78 16.61 16.70
CA MET A 69 -3.28 17.02 18.00
C MET A 69 -2.22 16.90 19.10
N PHE A 70 -1.54 15.75 19.17
CA PHE A 70 -0.47 15.56 20.17
C PHE A 70 0.68 16.56 19.97
N GLY A 71 1.10 16.78 18.72
CA GLY A 71 2.12 17.77 18.42
C GLY A 71 1.67 19.19 18.78
N THR A 72 0.43 19.56 18.49
CA THR A 72 -0.12 20.88 18.83
C THR A 72 -0.18 21.10 20.34
N ILE A 73 -0.72 20.14 21.10
CA ILE A 73 -0.81 20.25 22.56
C ILE A 73 0.59 20.34 23.16
N GLY A 74 1.52 19.46 22.77
CA GLY A 74 2.89 19.48 23.25
C GLY A 74 3.62 20.78 22.93
N GLY A 75 3.46 21.28 21.70
CA GLY A 75 4.03 22.56 21.26
C GLY A 75 3.42 23.77 21.97
N ALA A 76 2.11 23.75 22.21
CA ALA A 76 1.41 24.83 22.91
C ALA A 76 1.82 24.89 24.39
N VAL A 77 1.92 23.74 25.07
CA VAL A 77 2.37 23.67 26.46
C VAL A 77 3.82 24.14 26.57
N TYR A 78 4.71 23.63 25.75
CA TYR A 78 6.13 23.97 25.80
C TYR A 78 6.39 25.43 25.41
N GLY A 79 5.85 25.88 24.25
CA GLY A 79 6.01 27.25 23.80
C GLY A 79 5.34 28.26 24.72
N GLY A 80 4.14 27.93 25.24
CA GLY A 80 3.43 28.75 26.22
C GLY A 80 4.19 28.86 27.55
N ALA A 81 4.78 27.77 28.05
CA ALA A 81 5.61 27.79 29.24
C ALA A 81 6.84 28.70 29.05
N ILE A 82 7.56 28.62 27.95
CA ILE A 82 8.68 29.52 27.65
C ILE A 82 8.23 30.96 27.62
N ALA A 83 7.13 31.28 26.93
CA ALA A 83 6.62 32.63 26.79
C ALA A 83 6.14 33.27 28.10
N ILE A 84 5.66 32.44 29.07
CA ILE A 84 5.19 32.90 30.37
C ILE A 84 6.34 33.00 31.40
N LEU A 85 7.25 32.01 31.41
CA LEU A 85 8.27 31.90 32.46
C LEU A 85 9.48 32.77 32.18
N ILE A 86 9.75 33.16 30.96
CA ILE A 86 10.93 33.92 30.57
C ILE A 86 10.47 35.32 30.08
N PRO A 87 10.65 36.37 30.93
CA PRO A 87 10.36 37.76 30.53
C PRO A 87 11.20 38.17 29.30
N HIS A 88 10.58 38.78 28.33
CA HIS A 88 11.23 39.26 27.12
C HIS A 88 10.62 40.60 26.73
N SER A 89 11.45 41.60 26.50
CA SER A 89 11.02 42.96 26.14
C SER A 89 11.72 43.52 24.91
N GLY A 90 12.69 42.76 24.36
CA GLY A 90 13.48 43.18 23.22
C GLY A 90 13.60 42.13 22.11
N GLU A 91 13.96 42.58 20.89
CA GLU A 91 14.17 41.71 19.74
C GLU A 91 15.25 40.62 19.98
N PRO A 92 16.42 40.89 20.62
CA PRO A 92 17.43 39.90 20.86
C PRO A 92 16.96 38.77 21.81
N GLU A 93 16.14 39.11 22.80
CA GLU A 93 15.57 38.18 23.76
C GLU A 93 14.57 37.28 23.07
N LEU A 94 13.72 37.83 22.18
CA LEU A 94 12.77 37.06 21.39
C LEU A 94 13.47 36.06 20.44
N LEU A 95 14.60 36.48 19.82
CA LEU A 95 15.42 35.58 19.00
C LEU A 95 16.00 34.41 19.83
N ALA A 96 16.51 34.70 21.03
CA ALA A 96 17.02 33.67 21.93
C ALA A 96 15.92 32.69 22.38
N LEU A 97 14.72 33.19 22.70
CA LEU A 97 13.56 32.39 23.02
C LEU A 97 13.08 31.53 21.84
N LEU A 98 13.14 32.06 20.64
CA LEU A 98 12.82 31.29 19.44
C LEU A 98 13.76 30.10 19.26
N VAL A 99 15.06 30.29 19.46
CA VAL A 99 16.04 29.17 19.43
C VAL A 99 15.73 28.16 20.54
N LEU A 100 15.44 28.62 21.75
CA LEU A 100 15.09 27.74 22.88
C LEU A 100 13.79 26.97 22.62
N ALA A 101 12.80 27.56 21.98
CA ALA A 101 11.55 26.92 21.63
C ALA A 101 11.71 25.91 20.49
N VAL A 102 12.52 26.22 19.50
CA VAL A 102 12.65 25.41 18.26
C VAL A 102 13.64 24.25 18.43
N ALA A 103 14.83 24.50 18.95
CA ALA A 103 15.92 23.52 18.91
C ALA A 103 15.60 22.19 19.61
N PRO A 104 15.04 22.17 20.85
CA PRO A 104 14.68 20.91 21.51
C PRO A 104 13.56 20.16 20.79
N LEU A 105 12.52 20.88 20.33
CA LEU A 105 11.40 20.26 19.64
C LEU A 105 11.78 19.75 18.25
N ALA A 106 12.64 20.47 17.52
CA ALA A 106 13.17 20.02 16.23
C ALA A 106 14.02 18.77 16.40
N PHE A 107 14.81 18.69 17.49
CA PHE A 107 15.57 17.47 17.81
C PHE A 107 14.62 16.28 18.08
N ILE A 108 13.59 16.46 18.90
CA ILE A 108 12.58 15.43 19.17
C ILE A 108 11.85 15.04 17.87
N ALA A 109 11.47 16.01 17.03
CA ALA A 109 10.81 15.77 15.76
C ALA A 109 11.70 15.01 14.75
N SER A 110 13.03 15.18 14.82
CA SER A 110 13.96 14.40 13.97
C SER A 110 13.98 12.92 14.34
N ILE A 111 13.72 12.58 15.60
CA ILE A 111 13.62 11.20 16.07
C ILE A 111 12.20 10.66 15.82
N ASN A 112 11.19 11.47 16.06
CA ASN A 112 9.78 11.11 15.85
C ASN A 112 9.06 12.15 14.98
N PRO A 113 8.98 11.92 13.65
CA PRO A 113 8.34 12.85 12.73
C PRO A 113 6.87 13.16 13.02
N SER A 114 6.18 12.31 13.80
CA SER A 114 4.79 12.56 14.22
C SER A 114 4.65 13.81 15.11
N LEU A 115 5.74 14.28 15.71
CA LEU A 115 5.76 15.46 16.60
C LEU A 115 6.22 16.74 15.89
N ASN A 116 6.40 16.72 14.57
CA ASN A 116 6.87 17.88 13.81
C ASN A 116 5.97 19.13 14.00
N THR A 117 4.68 18.92 14.20
CA THR A 117 3.71 19.99 14.46
C THR A 117 3.98 20.71 15.79
N ALA A 118 4.64 20.07 16.78
CA ALA A 118 4.98 20.70 18.03
C ALA A 118 5.90 21.92 17.86
N THR A 119 6.92 21.79 16.99
CA THR A 119 7.85 22.87 16.67
C THR A 119 7.11 24.07 16.07
N VAL A 120 6.24 23.80 15.09
CA VAL A 120 5.44 24.85 14.43
C VAL A 120 4.51 25.54 15.42
N THR A 121 3.84 24.78 16.29
CA THR A 121 2.92 25.32 17.30
C THR A 121 3.66 26.14 18.34
N ALA A 122 4.81 25.72 18.82
CA ALA A 122 5.60 26.48 19.79
C ALA A 122 6.03 27.84 19.21
N VAL A 123 6.43 27.88 17.94
CA VAL A 123 6.75 29.15 17.25
C VAL A 123 5.53 30.06 17.18
N ILE A 124 4.36 29.53 16.82
CA ILE A 124 3.12 30.33 16.71
C ILE A 124 2.74 30.90 18.09
N VAL A 125 2.76 30.07 19.13
CA VAL A 125 2.39 30.49 20.49
C VAL A 125 3.37 31.51 21.06
N LEU A 126 4.64 31.49 20.64
CA LEU A 126 5.65 32.47 21.06
C LEU A 126 5.51 33.80 20.28
N LEU A 127 5.37 33.73 18.94
CA LEU A 127 5.44 34.94 18.09
C LEU A 127 4.11 35.68 17.96
N VAL A 128 2.96 34.98 17.97
CA VAL A 128 1.65 35.65 17.80
C VAL A 128 1.38 36.66 18.93
N PRO A 129 1.62 36.34 20.21
CA PRO A 129 1.48 37.32 21.28
C PRO A 129 2.38 38.54 21.12
N ALA A 130 3.63 38.38 20.68
CA ALA A 130 4.56 39.45 20.43
C ALA A 130 4.08 40.43 19.33
N MET A 131 3.32 39.91 18.36
CA MET A 131 2.78 40.73 17.24
C MET A 131 1.39 41.33 17.55
N SER A 132 0.56 40.67 18.35
CA SER A 132 -0.86 40.99 18.57
C SER A 132 -1.16 41.57 19.95
N HIS A 133 -0.15 41.70 20.82
CA HIS A 133 -0.28 42.08 22.24
C HIS A 133 -1.29 41.20 23.03
N ALA A 134 -1.57 40.01 22.53
CA ALA A 134 -2.39 39.02 23.23
C ALA A 134 -1.59 38.35 24.38
N SER A 135 -2.29 37.74 25.34
CA SER A 135 -1.57 36.97 26.37
C SER A 135 -1.07 35.63 25.77
N PRO A 136 0.13 35.17 26.17
CA PRO A 136 0.66 33.87 25.71
C PRO A 136 -0.27 32.69 25.99
N LEU A 137 -0.96 32.72 27.13
CA LEU A 137 -1.92 31.69 27.51
C LEU A 137 -3.15 31.67 26.59
N ALA A 138 -3.71 32.86 26.27
CA ALA A 138 -4.82 32.95 25.34
C ALA A 138 -4.42 32.42 23.97
N SER A 139 -3.27 32.84 23.45
CA SER A 139 -2.75 32.35 22.17
C SER A 139 -2.55 30.83 22.13
N ALA A 140 -2.06 30.22 23.23
CA ALA A 140 -1.89 28.77 23.32
C ALA A 140 -3.25 28.05 23.32
N VAL A 141 -4.25 28.55 24.06
CA VAL A 141 -5.60 27.98 24.12
C VAL A 141 -6.29 28.12 22.77
N ASP A 142 -6.28 29.33 22.17
CA ASP A 142 -6.89 29.58 20.86
C ASP A 142 -6.29 28.64 19.79
N ARG A 143 -4.97 28.48 19.80
CA ARG A 143 -4.27 27.56 18.89
C ARG A 143 -4.76 26.11 19.02
N VAL A 144 -4.91 25.63 20.25
CA VAL A 144 -5.41 24.25 20.50
C VAL A 144 -6.86 24.13 20.06
N LEU A 145 -7.70 25.11 20.31
CA LEU A 145 -9.11 25.12 19.90
C LEU A 145 -9.27 25.15 18.37
N GLU A 146 -8.55 26.02 17.69
CA GLU A 146 -8.56 26.12 16.22
C GLU A 146 -8.14 24.81 15.56
N VAL A 147 -7.07 24.21 16.08
CA VAL A 147 -6.57 22.93 15.59
C VAL A 147 -7.57 21.81 15.91
N ALA A 148 -8.18 21.79 17.07
CA ALA A 148 -9.18 20.80 17.46
C ALA A 148 -10.41 20.87 16.51
N VAL A 149 -10.92 22.07 16.24
CA VAL A 149 -12.04 22.27 15.31
C VAL A 149 -11.66 21.78 13.90
N GLY A 150 -10.50 22.16 13.40
CA GLY A 150 -10.03 21.74 12.08
C GLY A 150 -9.82 20.23 11.99
N ALA A 151 -9.22 19.63 13.03
CA ALA A 151 -8.94 18.21 13.12
C ALA A 151 -10.22 17.36 13.21
N CYS A 152 -11.15 17.75 14.06
CA CYS A 152 -12.46 17.08 14.19
C CYS A 152 -13.26 17.19 12.91
N THR A 153 -13.29 18.37 12.28
CA THR A 153 -14.03 18.60 11.01
C THR A 153 -13.42 17.78 9.88
N GLY A 154 -12.10 17.80 9.69
CA GLY A 154 -11.42 17.03 8.65
C GLY A 154 -11.59 15.54 8.83
N LEU A 155 -11.53 15.05 10.06
CA LEU A 155 -11.76 13.65 10.39
C LEU A 155 -13.23 13.26 10.12
N LEU A 156 -14.19 14.03 10.60
CA LEU A 156 -15.62 13.77 10.39
C LEU A 156 -15.96 13.72 8.89
N VAL A 157 -15.48 14.69 8.11
CA VAL A 157 -15.65 14.72 6.65
C VAL A 157 -15.03 13.47 6.01
N SER A 158 -13.88 13.00 6.49
CA SER A 158 -13.23 11.78 5.99
C SER A 158 -14.07 10.52 6.23
N PHE A 159 -14.93 10.50 7.26
CA PHE A 159 -15.86 9.40 7.51
C PHE A 159 -17.15 9.48 6.68
N VAL A 160 -17.66 10.70 6.46
CA VAL A 160 -18.99 10.91 5.88
C VAL A 160 -18.93 11.09 4.37
N VAL A 161 -17.94 11.83 3.87
CA VAL A 161 -17.84 12.21 2.46
C VAL A 161 -16.97 11.23 1.70
N LEU A 162 -17.58 10.36 0.89
CA LEU A 162 -16.90 9.40 0.02
C LEU A 162 -15.79 8.61 0.77
N PRO A 163 -16.11 7.88 1.84
CA PRO A 163 -15.10 7.21 2.65
C PRO A 163 -14.31 6.21 1.79
N SER A 164 -13.00 6.38 1.77
CA SER A 164 -12.09 5.45 1.10
C SER A 164 -11.48 4.53 2.14
N ARG A 165 -11.87 3.25 2.12
CA ARG A 165 -11.37 2.23 3.03
C ARG A 165 -10.04 1.67 2.52
N ALA A 166 -9.07 1.51 3.39
CA ALA A 166 -7.77 0.97 3.04
C ALA A 166 -7.85 -0.48 2.51
N HIS A 167 -8.84 -1.27 2.97
CA HIS A 167 -9.12 -2.60 2.45
C HIS A 167 -9.41 -2.61 0.93
N SER A 168 -10.21 -1.68 0.44
CA SER A 168 -10.48 -1.56 -1.00
C SER A 168 -9.23 -1.18 -1.80
N GLN A 169 -8.39 -0.31 -1.26
CA GLN A 169 -7.13 0.06 -1.90
C GLN A 169 -6.12 -1.08 -1.87
N LEU A 170 -6.09 -1.87 -0.78
CA LEU A 170 -5.25 -3.06 -0.67
C LEU A 170 -5.60 -4.09 -1.74
N ARG A 171 -6.90 -4.35 -1.98
CA ARG A 171 -7.36 -5.25 -3.07
C ARG A 171 -6.83 -4.80 -4.43
N ILE A 172 -6.89 -3.50 -4.73
CA ILE A 172 -6.38 -2.93 -5.98
C ILE A 172 -4.85 -3.07 -6.07
N SER A 173 -4.12 -2.75 -5.01
CA SER A 173 -2.65 -2.86 -4.98
C SER A 173 -2.19 -4.32 -5.08
N ALA A 174 -2.87 -5.26 -4.40
CA ALA A 174 -2.62 -6.68 -4.50
C ALA A 174 -2.84 -7.20 -5.93
N ALA A 175 -3.96 -6.79 -6.56
CA ALA A 175 -4.27 -7.14 -7.94
C ALA A 175 -3.20 -6.63 -8.93
N GLN A 176 -2.74 -5.40 -8.76
CA GLN A 176 -1.67 -4.84 -9.61
C GLN A 176 -0.35 -5.61 -9.45
N THR A 177 -0.01 -5.98 -8.22
CA THR A 177 1.21 -6.76 -7.93
C THR A 177 1.12 -8.16 -8.56
N LEU A 178 -0.04 -8.82 -8.48
CA LEU A 178 -0.26 -10.13 -9.12
C LEU A 178 -0.16 -10.07 -10.66
N GLU A 179 -0.63 -8.99 -11.29
CA GLU A 179 -0.47 -8.79 -12.74
C GLU A 179 1.00 -8.64 -13.15
N LEU A 180 1.80 -7.91 -12.36
CA LEU A 180 3.23 -7.78 -12.61
C LEU A 180 3.96 -9.11 -12.41
N ILE A 181 3.60 -9.88 -11.37
CA ILE A 181 4.10 -11.25 -11.15
C ILE A 181 3.76 -12.14 -12.35
N ALA A 182 2.52 -12.09 -12.84
CA ALA A 182 2.09 -12.85 -14.02
C ALA A 182 2.88 -12.47 -15.27
N ALA A 183 3.13 -11.18 -15.49
CA ALA A 183 3.92 -10.69 -16.62
C ALA A 183 5.39 -11.14 -16.53
N ALA A 184 5.99 -11.09 -15.33
CA ALA A 184 7.35 -11.56 -15.10
C ALA A 184 7.47 -13.07 -15.38
N LEU A 185 6.53 -13.86 -14.87
CA LEU A 185 6.52 -15.31 -15.09
C LEU A 185 6.40 -15.66 -16.57
N ALA A 186 5.48 -14.99 -17.29
CA ALA A 186 5.32 -15.18 -18.73
C ALA A 186 6.62 -14.93 -19.50
N GLU A 187 7.32 -13.83 -19.18
CA GLU A 187 8.58 -13.46 -19.85
C GLU A 187 9.72 -14.44 -19.49
N LEU A 188 9.82 -14.86 -18.23
CA LEU A 188 10.85 -15.81 -17.79
C LEU A 188 10.69 -17.17 -18.46
N LEU A 189 9.48 -17.72 -18.50
CA LEU A 189 9.22 -19.04 -19.08
C LEU A 189 9.29 -19.01 -20.63
N ALA A 190 8.87 -17.92 -21.26
CA ALA A 190 9.07 -17.74 -22.70
C ALA A 190 10.55 -17.60 -23.07
N GLY A 191 11.37 -17.04 -22.18
CA GLY A 191 12.81 -16.92 -22.35
C GLY A 191 13.57 -18.25 -22.42
N LEU A 192 13.00 -19.35 -21.91
CA LEU A 192 13.56 -20.70 -22.02
C LEU A 192 13.65 -21.22 -23.47
N SER A 193 12.81 -20.72 -24.35
CA SER A 193 12.80 -21.12 -25.76
C SER A 193 13.42 -20.09 -26.71
N ARG A 194 13.21 -18.80 -26.48
CA ARG A 194 13.62 -17.72 -27.42
C ARG A 194 14.79 -16.87 -26.95
N GLY A 195 15.31 -17.12 -25.74
CA GLY A 195 16.21 -16.19 -25.07
C GLY A 195 15.45 -15.10 -24.32
N ARG A 196 16.14 -14.42 -23.41
CA ARG A 196 15.54 -13.44 -22.50
C ARG A 196 15.59 -12.03 -23.07
N ASP A 197 14.51 -11.28 -22.93
CA ASP A 197 14.52 -9.83 -23.01
C ASP A 197 14.88 -9.27 -21.61
N THR A 198 16.17 -9.00 -21.42
CA THR A 198 16.71 -8.54 -20.13
C THR A 198 16.14 -7.17 -19.74
N ASP A 199 15.94 -6.27 -20.71
CA ASP A 199 15.41 -4.93 -20.46
C ASP A 199 13.94 -4.96 -20.08
N ALA A 200 13.14 -5.80 -20.73
CA ALA A 200 11.75 -6.01 -20.34
C ALA A 200 11.65 -6.59 -18.93
N LEU A 201 12.49 -7.57 -18.60
CA LEU A 201 12.52 -8.20 -17.30
C LEU A 201 12.93 -7.23 -16.18
N HIS A 202 13.96 -6.42 -16.39
CA HIS A 202 14.36 -5.39 -15.42
C HIS A 202 13.22 -4.40 -15.15
N ARG A 203 12.57 -3.88 -16.20
CA ARG A 203 11.41 -2.97 -16.02
C ARG A 203 10.28 -3.61 -15.22
N ILE A 204 9.98 -4.90 -15.45
CA ILE A 204 8.95 -5.62 -14.70
C ILE A 204 9.37 -5.81 -13.25
N GLN A 205 10.63 -6.16 -12.99
CA GLN A 205 11.15 -6.36 -11.62
C GLN A 205 11.13 -5.06 -10.81
N ASP A 206 11.52 -3.94 -11.42
CA ASP A 206 11.43 -2.61 -10.80
C ASP A 206 9.98 -2.25 -10.49
N GLY A 207 9.07 -2.56 -11.43
CA GLY A 207 7.64 -2.39 -11.24
C GLY A 207 7.09 -3.22 -10.06
N ILE A 208 7.51 -4.48 -9.92
CA ILE A 208 7.15 -5.34 -8.78
C ILE A 208 7.68 -4.74 -7.47
N GLY A 209 8.93 -4.27 -7.46
CA GLY A 209 9.51 -3.62 -6.28
C GLY A 209 8.69 -2.42 -5.81
N ALA A 210 8.35 -1.51 -6.73
CA ALA A 210 7.53 -0.34 -6.45
C ALA A 210 6.11 -0.72 -6.00
N ALA A 211 5.48 -1.72 -6.64
CA ALA A 211 4.15 -2.20 -6.28
C ALA A 211 4.12 -2.81 -4.88
N LEU A 212 5.15 -3.57 -4.48
CA LEU A 212 5.26 -4.15 -3.14
C LEU A 212 5.40 -3.09 -2.04
N VAL A 213 6.15 -2.01 -2.29
CA VAL A 213 6.22 -0.88 -1.35
C VAL A 213 4.83 -0.27 -1.15
N GLY A 214 4.09 -0.03 -2.24
CA GLY A 214 2.70 0.46 -2.18
C GLY A 214 1.76 -0.52 -1.47
N LEU A 215 1.88 -1.81 -1.75
CA LEU A 215 1.10 -2.88 -1.14
C LEU A 215 1.31 -2.94 0.39
N ASN A 216 2.56 -2.91 0.85
CA ASN A 216 2.88 -2.93 2.28
C ASN A 216 2.36 -1.68 3.00
N ALA A 217 2.50 -0.50 2.39
CA ALA A 217 1.97 0.73 2.95
C ALA A 217 0.44 0.68 3.10
N THR A 218 -0.27 0.19 2.07
CA THR A 218 -1.73 0.06 2.08
C THR A 218 -2.18 -1.03 3.06
N GLY A 219 -1.44 -2.12 3.17
CA GLY A 219 -1.69 -3.19 4.14
C GLY A 219 -1.58 -2.71 5.58
N ALA A 220 -0.54 -1.94 5.90
CA ALA A 220 -0.38 -1.34 7.22
C ALA A 220 -1.50 -0.34 7.57
N GLU A 221 -2.11 0.30 6.58
CA GLU A 221 -3.28 1.17 6.78
C GLU A 221 -4.55 0.37 7.02
N ALA A 222 -4.79 -0.66 6.21
CA ALA A 222 -5.93 -1.54 6.35
C ALA A 222 -5.92 -2.24 7.73
N GLU A 223 -4.74 -2.63 8.21
CA GLU A 223 -4.59 -3.22 9.53
C GLU A 223 -4.88 -2.21 10.66
N ARG A 224 -4.48 -0.95 10.50
CA ARG A 224 -4.84 0.11 11.47
C ARG A 224 -6.34 0.40 11.48
N GLU A 225 -7.00 0.41 10.31
CA GLU A 225 -8.46 0.56 10.25
C GLU A 225 -9.17 -0.61 10.93
N ARG A 226 -8.66 -1.84 10.77
CA ARG A 226 -9.19 -3.04 11.40
C ARG A 226 -9.02 -3.02 12.92
N THR A 227 -7.82 -2.73 13.41
CA THR A 227 -7.52 -2.67 14.85
C THR A 227 -8.24 -1.52 15.56
N ALA A 228 -8.52 -0.43 14.85
CA ALA A 228 -9.34 0.67 15.36
C ALA A 228 -10.86 0.41 15.24
N HIS A 229 -11.30 -0.79 14.84
CA HIS A 229 -12.71 -1.16 14.62
C HIS A 229 -13.45 -0.24 13.62
N LEU A 230 -12.71 0.41 12.72
CA LEU A 230 -13.26 1.30 11.69
C LEU A 230 -13.69 0.56 10.41
N ALA A 231 -13.19 -0.64 10.22
CA ALA A 231 -13.54 -1.53 9.10
C ALA A 231 -13.62 -2.97 9.59
N SER A 232 -14.66 -3.67 9.14
CA SER A 232 -14.73 -5.13 9.19
C SER A 232 -14.11 -5.68 7.93
N GLY A 233 -13.07 -6.50 8.04
CA GLY A 233 -12.43 -7.12 6.89
C GLY A 233 -11.47 -8.22 7.36
N PRO A 234 -11.03 -9.10 6.44
CA PRO A 234 -10.10 -10.17 6.77
C PRO A 234 -8.73 -9.62 7.18
N ASP A 235 -7.95 -10.47 7.85
CA ASP A 235 -6.55 -10.16 8.17
C ASP A 235 -5.76 -9.92 6.88
N THR A 236 -5.00 -8.82 6.86
CA THR A 236 -4.20 -8.43 5.70
C THR A 236 -2.91 -9.25 5.58
N GLY A 237 -2.40 -9.77 6.70
CA GLY A 237 -1.13 -10.45 6.79
C GLY A 237 -0.99 -11.70 5.91
N PRO A 238 -1.95 -12.61 5.87
CA PRO A 238 -1.90 -13.80 5.00
C PRO A 238 -1.75 -13.44 3.52
N LEU A 239 -2.56 -12.51 3.01
CA LEU A 239 -2.51 -12.08 1.61
C LEU A 239 -1.15 -11.46 1.26
N LEU A 240 -0.64 -10.55 2.11
CA LEU A 240 0.65 -9.90 1.91
C LEU A 240 1.81 -10.91 1.87
N ARG A 241 1.84 -11.84 2.83
CA ARG A 241 2.87 -12.89 2.89
C ARG A 241 2.81 -13.82 1.68
N THR A 242 1.63 -14.16 1.20
CA THR A 242 1.47 -15.02 0.02
C THR A 242 1.97 -14.33 -1.25
N ILE A 243 1.65 -13.04 -1.44
CA ILE A 243 2.17 -12.28 -2.58
C ILE A 243 3.71 -12.14 -2.53
N LEU A 244 4.29 -11.97 -1.33
CA LEU A 244 5.74 -11.95 -1.16
C LEU A 244 6.39 -13.30 -1.49
N ARG A 245 5.77 -14.41 -1.13
CA ARG A 245 6.23 -15.76 -1.50
C ARG A 245 6.17 -15.96 -3.02
N LEU A 246 5.07 -15.59 -3.67
CA LEU A 246 4.96 -15.65 -5.14
C LEU A 246 6.01 -14.81 -5.85
N ARG A 247 6.33 -13.62 -5.32
CA ARG A 247 7.45 -12.82 -5.85
C ARG A 247 8.77 -13.54 -5.68
N HIS A 248 8.99 -14.24 -4.55
CA HIS A 248 10.20 -15.03 -4.33
C HIS A 248 10.29 -16.19 -5.34
N ASP A 249 9.17 -16.89 -5.59
CA ASP A 249 9.12 -17.97 -6.58
C ASP A 249 9.50 -17.47 -7.99
N VAL A 250 9.03 -16.28 -8.39
CA VAL A 250 9.44 -15.65 -9.65
C VAL A 250 10.96 -15.43 -9.71
N VAL A 251 11.58 -15.03 -8.60
CA VAL A 251 13.05 -14.87 -8.54
C VAL A 251 13.75 -16.22 -8.69
N MET A 252 13.24 -17.28 -8.05
CA MET A 252 13.82 -18.62 -8.15
C MET A 252 13.68 -19.19 -9.57
N ILE A 253 12.49 -19.07 -10.17
CA ILE A 253 12.26 -19.41 -11.59
C ILE A 253 13.20 -18.59 -12.49
N GLY A 254 13.36 -17.30 -12.19
CA GLY A 254 14.27 -16.42 -12.91
C GLY A 254 15.72 -16.90 -12.88
N ARG A 255 16.22 -17.37 -11.75
CA ARG A 255 17.58 -17.94 -11.63
C ARG A 255 17.71 -19.26 -12.40
N ALA A 256 16.70 -20.12 -12.29
CA ALA A 256 16.69 -21.41 -12.98
C ALA A 256 16.58 -21.27 -14.52
N SER A 257 15.94 -20.20 -15.01
CA SER A 257 15.72 -19.93 -16.44
C SER A 257 16.74 -18.99 -17.10
N VAL A 258 17.94 -18.80 -16.51
CA VAL A 258 18.98 -17.89 -17.06
C VAL A 258 19.48 -18.31 -18.44
N VAL A 259 19.60 -19.61 -18.67
CA VAL A 259 20.10 -20.18 -19.92
C VAL A 259 18.95 -20.97 -20.57
N PRO A 260 18.74 -20.83 -21.88
CA PRO A 260 17.78 -21.66 -22.61
C PRO A 260 18.06 -23.15 -22.43
N LEU A 261 17.00 -23.96 -22.52
CA LEU A 261 17.14 -25.43 -22.53
C LEU A 261 17.90 -25.87 -23.79
N SER A 262 18.56 -27.02 -23.72
CA SER A 262 19.16 -27.67 -24.90
C SER A 262 18.05 -27.99 -25.94
N SER A 263 18.43 -28.08 -27.21
CA SER A 263 17.49 -28.35 -28.32
C SER A 263 16.59 -29.55 -28.05
N ASP A 264 17.17 -30.63 -27.50
CA ASP A 264 16.46 -31.87 -27.23
C ASP A 264 15.46 -31.75 -26.08
N LEU A 265 15.85 -31.07 -25.00
CA LEU A 265 14.95 -30.76 -23.88
C LEU A 265 13.88 -29.77 -24.31
N GLN A 266 14.23 -28.79 -25.14
CA GLN A 266 13.27 -27.81 -25.64
C GLN A 266 12.23 -28.47 -26.54
N ALA A 267 12.62 -29.41 -27.44
CA ALA A 267 11.69 -30.14 -28.29
C ALA A 267 10.64 -30.91 -27.48
N ARG A 268 11.01 -31.46 -26.31
CA ARG A 268 10.14 -32.27 -25.46
C ARG A 268 9.29 -31.40 -24.52
N LEU A 269 9.88 -30.37 -23.93
CA LEU A 269 9.29 -29.64 -22.80
C LEU A 269 8.61 -28.32 -23.21
N ALA A 270 8.77 -27.83 -24.45
CA ALA A 270 8.20 -26.56 -24.86
C ALA A 270 6.66 -26.51 -24.73
N ALA A 271 5.95 -27.55 -25.17
CA ALA A 271 4.50 -27.60 -25.10
C ALA A 271 3.99 -27.73 -23.64
N PRO A 272 4.46 -28.70 -22.81
CA PRO A 272 4.07 -28.79 -21.42
C PRO A 272 4.42 -27.53 -20.61
N MET A 273 5.57 -26.90 -20.87
CA MET A 273 5.97 -25.66 -20.22
C MET A 273 5.07 -24.48 -20.58
N ALA A 274 4.67 -24.40 -21.85
CA ALA A 274 3.74 -23.37 -22.33
C ALA A 274 2.35 -23.53 -21.67
N GLU A 275 1.90 -24.77 -21.48
CA GLU A 275 0.64 -25.07 -20.80
C GLU A 275 0.69 -24.69 -19.33
N VAL A 276 1.77 -25.03 -18.60
CA VAL A 276 1.99 -24.62 -17.21
C VAL A 276 2.05 -23.07 -17.10
N SER A 277 2.82 -22.44 -17.98
CA SER A 277 2.93 -20.98 -18.03
C SER A 277 1.56 -20.32 -18.25
N GLY A 278 0.82 -20.78 -19.27
CA GLY A 278 -0.50 -20.27 -19.60
C GLY A 278 -1.51 -20.42 -18.45
N SER A 279 -1.51 -21.58 -17.81
CA SER A 279 -2.41 -21.88 -16.69
C SER A 279 -2.11 -20.99 -15.48
N ILE A 280 -0.84 -20.85 -15.07
CA ILE A 280 -0.45 -20.04 -13.91
C ILE A 280 -0.68 -18.53 -14.20
N VAL A 281 -0.25 -18.05 -15.37
CA VAL A 281 -0.43 -16.65 -15.78
C VAL A 281 -1.91 -16.30 -15.88
N GLY A 282 -2.71 -17.17 -16.47
CA GLY A 282 -4.16 -17.02 -16.58
C GLY A 282 -4.82 -16.96 -15.20
N TYR A 283 -4.44 -17.86 -14.32
CA TYR A 283 -4.93 -17.89 -12.93
C TYR A 283 -4.58 -16.60 -12.16
N LEU A 284 -3.33 -16.15 -12.21
CA LEU A 284 -2.89 -14.93 -11.51
C LEU A 284 -3.65 -13.69 -12.01
N ARG A 285 -3.87 -13.55 -13.32
CA ARG A 285 -4.66 -12.46 -13.92
C ARG A 285 -6.13 -12.52 -13.52
N SER A 286 -6.73 -13.71 -13.55
CA SER A 286 -8.12 -13.92 -13.13
C SER A 286 -8.29 -13.64 -11.64
N THR A 287 -7.33 -14.04 -10.81
CA THR A 287 -7.29 -13.74 -9.37
C THR A 287 -7.15 -12.23 -9.12
N ALA A 288 -6.33 -11.53 -9.91
CA ALA A 288 -6.23 -10.08 -9.84
C ALA A 288 -7.57 -9.39 -10.19
N ALA A 289 -8.28 -9.91 -11.19
CA ALA A 289 -9.63 -9.42 -11.53
C ALA A 289 -10.64 -9.69 -10.42
N ALA A 290 -10.61 -10.89 -9.81
CA ALA A 290 -11.45 -11.28 -8.69
C ALA A 290 -11.24 -10.36 -7.48
N LEU A 291 -9.99 -10.08 -7.09
CA LEU A 291 -9.67 -9.12 -6.03
C LEU A 291 -10.23 -7.72 -6.29
N ARG A 292 -10.17 -7.22 -7.53
CA ARG A 292 -10.72 -5.89 -7.85
C ARG A 292 -12.25 -5.83 -7.74
N SER A 293 -12.91 -6.89 -8.19
CA SER A 293 -14.39 -6.94 -8.23
C SER A 293 -15.02 -7.46 -6.94
N GLY A 294 -14.24 -8.09 -6.04
CA GLY A 294 -14.77 -8.80 -4.87
C GLY A 294 -15.39 -10.15 -5.20
N ALA A 295 -15.09 -10.69 -6.38
CA ALA A 295 -15.56 -12.00 -6.78
C ALA A 295 -14.78 -13.13 -6.09
N SER A 296 -15.33 -14.34 -6.11
CA SER A 296 -14.66 -15.56 -5.68
C SER A 296 -13.41 -15.83 -6.53
N PRO A 297 -12.37 -16.50 -5.97
CA PRO A 297 -11.17 -16.87 -6.73
C PRO A 297 -11.53 -17.80 -7.89
N PRO A 298 -10.74 -17.78 -8.99
CA PRO A 298 -10.89 -18.72 -10.07
C PRO A 298 -10.51 -20.15 -9.62
N GLN A 299 -10.98 -21.15 -10.35
CA GLN A 299 -10.64 -22.55 -10.07
C GLN A 299 -9.15 -22.81 -10.33
N ILE A 300 -8.47 -23.47 -9.37
CA ILE A 300 -7.05 -23.81 -9.47
C ILE A 300 -6.79 -25.14 -10.21
N ALA A 301 -7.82 -25.96 -10.44
CA ALA A 301 -7.70 -27.27 -11.06
C ALA A 301 -6.92 -27.31 -12.40
N PRO A 302 -7.03 -26.33 -13.32
CA PRO A 302 -6.23 -26.30 -14.55
C PRO A 302 -4.72 -26.27 -14.30
N ILE A 303 -4.26 -25.65 -13.22
CA ILE A 303 -2.83 -25.59 -12.84
C ILE A 303 -2.34 -26.98 -12.44
N PHE A 304 -3.16 -27.74 -11.71
CA PHE A 304 -2.82 -29.12 -11.32
C PHE A 304 -2.70 -30.03 -12.55
N ALA A 305 -3.63 -29.91 -13.51
CA ALA A 305 -3.61 -30.72 -14.73
C ALA A 305 -2.35 -30.42 -15.55
N ALA A 306 -2.07 -29.13 -15.83
CA ALA A 306 -0.87 -28.71 -16.55
C ALA A 306 0.43 -29.12 -15.83
N GLY A 307 0.46 -28.99 -14.51
CA GLY A 307 1.60 -29.41 -13.68
C GLY A 307 1.84 -30.93 -13.75
N ALA A 308 0.79 -31.74 -13.75
CA ALA A 308 0.89 -33.19 -13.89
C ALA A 308 1.44 -33.58 -15.28
N THR A 309 0.96 -32.96 -16.35
CA THR A 309 1.48 -33.15 -17.73
C THR A 309 2.98 -32.82 -17.79
N TYR A 310 3.37 -31.69 -17.23
CA TYR A 310 4.79 -31.28 -17.18
C TYR A 310 5.64 -32.27 -16.38
N ALA A 311 5.19 -32.69 -15.21
CA ALA A 311 5.91 -33.65 -14.35
C ALA A 311 6.07 -35.02 -15.02
N ALA A 312 5.04 -35.48 -15.74
CA ALA A 312 5.10 -36.74 -16.51
C ALA A 312 6.15 -36.68 -17.62
N GLU A 313 6.20 -35.55 -18.36
CA GLU A 313 7.19 -35.35 -19.42
C GLU A 313 8.61 -35.23 -18.88
N VAL A 314 8.81 -34.53 -17.74
CA VAL A 314 10.11 -34.50 -17.04
C VAL A 314 10.57 -35.88 -16.62
N ALA A 315 9.64 -36.74 -16.15
CA ALA A 315 9.95 -38.14 -15.82
C ALA A 315 10.33 -38.94 -17.05
N ALA A 316 9.63 -38.78 -18.17
CA ALA A 316 9.95 -39.40 -19.45
C ALA A 316 11.34 -39.01 -19.98
N VAL A 317 11.63 -37.71 -20.02
CA VAL A 317 12.94 -37.14 -20.39
C VAL A 317 14.09 -37.74 -19.55
N ARG A 318 13.86 -37.92 -18.26
CA ARG A 318 14.84 -38.57 -17.37
C ARG A 318 15.01 -40.04 -17.65
N ASN A 319 13.93 -40.77 -17.87
CA ASN A 319 13.97 -42.19 -18.18
C ASN A 319 14.64 -42.49 -19.53
N ASP A 320 14.41 -41.61 -20.52
CA ASP A 320 15.06 -41.68 -21.84
C ASP A 320 16.54 -41.28 -21.81
N GLY A 321 17.07 -40.88 -20.63
CA GLY A 321 18.46 -40.55 -20.42
C GLY A 321 18.91 -39.19 -20.95
N LEU A 322 17.99 -38.37 -21.43
CA LEU A 322 18.32 -37.01 -21.98
C LEU A 322 18.96 -36.07 -20.96
N THR A 323 18.76 -36.33 -19.67
CA THR A 323 19.39 -35.58 -18.60
C THR A 323 20.82 -36.00 -18.31
N ARG A 324 21.30 -37.17 -18.80
CA ARG A 324 22.67 -37.68 -18.53
C ARG A 324 23.75 -36.87 -19.26
N GLY A 325 23.40 -36.22 -20.37
CA GLY A 325 24.31 -35.39 -21.15
C GLY A 325 24.43 -33.93 -20.67
N LEU A 326 23.67 -33.55 -19.64
CA LEU A 326 23.72 -32.20 -19.08
C LEU A 326 24.99 -31.99 -18.27
N SER A 327 25.62 -30.81 -18.38
CA SER A 327 26.63 -30.37 -17.42
C SER A 327 26.01 -30.29 -16.01
N GLY A 328 26.82 -30.38 -14.96
CA GLY A 328 26.35 -30.27 -13.58
C GLY A 328 25.50 -29.04 -13.34
N GLU A 329 25.93 -27.89 -13.86
CA GLU A 329 25.21 -26.62 -13.75
C GLU A 329 23.89 -26.62 -14.53
N ALA A 330 23.83 -27.23 -15.72
CA ALA A 330 22.61 -27.32 -16.50
C ALA A 330 21.59 -28.26 -15.83
N ALA A 331 22.07 -29.39 -15.26
CA ALA A 331 21.23 -30.32 -14.50
C ALA A 331 20.65 -29.65 -13.23
N GLU A 332 21.49 -28.93 -12.48
CA GLU A 332 21.05 -28.18 -11.31
C GLU A 332 19.94 -27.18 -11.66
N ARG A 333 20.13 -26.36 -12.70
CA ARG A 333 19.10 -25.41 -13.16
C ARG A 333 17.82 -26.09 -13.62
N PHE A 334 17.93 -27.19 -14.34
CA PHE A 334 16.79 -27.95 -14.81
C PHE A 334 15.89 -28.46 -13.67
N PHE A 335 16.49 -29.06 -12.65
CA PHE A 335 15.75 -29.55 -11.50
C PHE A 335 15.28 -28.41 -10.58
N ALA A 336 16.07 -27.33 -10.43
CA ALA A 336 15.64 -26.15 -9.70
C ALA A 336 14.42 -25.48 -10.33
N LEU A 337 14.31 -25.47 -11.67
CA LEU A 337 13.11 -24.95 -12.37
C LEU A 337 11.86 -25.76 -11.99
N GLY A 338 11.94 -27.09 -12.07
CA GLY A 338 10.82 -27.96 -11.69
C GLY A 338 10.40 -27.77 -10.24
N PHE A 339 11.36 -27.71 -9.32
CA PHE A 339 11.10 -27.45 -7.91
C PHE A 339 10.44 -26.07 -7.68
N SER A 340 10.93 -25.02 -8.36
CA SER A 340 10.40 -23.66 -8.21
C SER A 340 8.96 -23.53 -8.74
N ILE A 341 8.62 -24.24 -9.83
CA ILE A 341 7.26 -24.30 -10.36
C ILE A 341 6.33 -25.00 -9.35
N GLU A 342 6.78 -26.11 -8.77
CA GLU A 342 6.00 -26.83 -7.76
C GLU A 342 5.81 -25.98 -6.48
N GLN A 343 6.84 -25.27 -6.03
CA GLN A 343 6.74 -24.34 -4.91
C GLN A 343 5.74 -23.21 -5.18
N MET A 344 5.77 -22.67 -6.39
CA MET A 344 4.80 -21.64 -6.80
C MET A 344 3.37 -22.21 -6.79
N ARG A 345 3.17 -23.45 -7.25
CA ARG A 345 1.86 -24.14 -7.21
C ARG A 345 1.31 -24.20 -5.78
N GLN A 346 2.14 -24.52 -4.79
CA GLN A 346 1.75 -24.54 -3.37
C GLN A 346 1.35 -23.15 -2.88
N ASN A 347 2.10 -22.12 -3.25
CA ASN A 347 1.79 -20.73 -2.88
C ASN A 347 0.50 -20.22 -3.57
N LEU A 348 0.13 -20.78 -4.74
CA LEU A 348 -1.14 -20.45 -5.41
C LEU A 348 -2.36 -21.05 -4.69
N ILE A 349 -2.22 -22.20 -4.02
CA ILE A 349 -3.27 -22.76 -3.13
C ILE A 349 -3.51 -21.82 -1.95
N ASP A 350 -2.44 -21.31 -1.35
CA ASP A 350 -2.56 -20.31 -0.29
C ASP A 350 -3.20 -19.02 -0.78
N LEU A 351 -2.88 -18.60 -2.02
CA LEU A 351 -3.49 -17.42 -2.64
C LEU A 351 -5.00 -17.62 -2.86
N GLU A 352 -5.43 -18.78 -3.35
CA GLU A 352 -6.86 -19.11 -3.53
C GLU A 352 -7.62 -18.93 -2.22
N ARG A 353 -7.11 -19.50 -1.12
CA ARG A 353 -7.71 -19.39 0.21
C ARG A 353 -7.77 -17.93 0.67
N CYS A 354 -6.66 -17.19 0.56
CA CYS A 354 -6.64 -15.77 0.92
C CYS A 354 -7.69 -14.98 0.13
N VAL A 355 -7.78 -15.19 -1.18
CA VAL A 355 -8.72 -14.43 -2.03
C VAL A 355 -10.17 -14.82 -1.74
N ALA A 356 -10.44 -16.07 -1.38
CA ALA A 356 -11.77 -16.49 -0.92
C ALA A 356 -12.22 -15.74 0.34
N GLU A 357 -11.32 -15.51 1.31
CA GLU A 357 -11.59 -14.68 2.49
C GLU A 357 -11.86 -13.21 2.15
N TRP A 358 -11.29 -12.72 1.05
CA TRP A 358 -11.45 -11.34 0.56
C TRP A 358 -12.60 -11.16 -0.42
N SER A 359 -13.33 -12.23 -0.76
CA SER A 359 -14.50 -12.17 -1.63
C SER A 359 -15.71 -11.61 -0.88
N ASP A 360 -16.51 -10.80 -1.59
CA ASP A 360 -17.79 -10.29 -1.07
C ASP A 360 -18.90 -11.35 -1.16
N THR A 361 -18.61 -12.49 -1.82
CA THR A 361 -19.51 -13.63 -1.98
C THR A 361 -19.12 -14.72 -0.97
N PRO A 362 -20.06 -15.25 -0.17
CA PRO A 362 -19.75 -16.35 0.74
C PRO A 362 -19.19 -17.54 -0.07
N PRO A 363 -18.17 -18.25 0.45
CA PRO A 363 -17.66 -19.46 -0.21
C PRO A 363 -18.79 -20.47 -0.42
N PRO A 364 -18.79 -21.19 -1.55
CA PRO A 364 -19.76 -22.28 -1.74
C PRO A 364 -19.62 -23.26 -0.56
N ALA A 365 -20.76 -23.69 -0.02
CA ALA A 365 -20.80 -24.62 1.10
C ALA A 365 -19.93 -25.83 0.76
N ALA A 366 -18.97 -26.16 1.64
CA ALA A 366 -18.15 -27.34 1.47
C ALA A 366 -19.04 -28.56 1.31
N PRO A 367 -18.76 -29.47 0.35
CA PRO A 367 -19.51 -30.69 0.22
C PRO A 367 -19.45 -31.45 1.56
N PRO A 368 -20.56 -32.12 1.99
CA PRO A 368 -20.58 -32.85 3.23
C PRO A 368 -19.42 -33.86 3.22
N ARG A 369 -18.62 -33.84 4.29
CA ARG A 369 -17.57 -34.82 4.47
C ARG A 369 -18.24 -36.19 4.41
N ALA A 370 -17.87 -37.02 3.43
CA ALA A 370 -18.25 -38.42 3.43
C ALA A 370 -17.67 -39.02 4.71
N GLU A 371 -18.52 -39.34 5.64
CA GLU A 371 -18.17 -40.14 6.81
C GLU A 371 -17.70 -41.50 6.29
N ALA A 372 -16.41 -41.79 6.52
CA ALA A 372 -15.81 -43.07 6.26
C ALA A 372 -15.63 -43.79 7.60
#